data_db5211d56112ea524e25edf5a22030c9
#
_entry.id   db5211d56112ea524e25edf5a22030c9
#
_cell.length_a   1.000
_cell.length_b   1.000
_cell.length_c   1.000
_cell.angle_alpha   90.00
_cell.angle_beta   90.00
_cell.angle_gamma   90.00
#
_symmetry.space_group_name_H-M   'P 1'
#
loop_
_entity.id
_entity.type
_entity.pdbx_description
1 polymer ?
#
loop_
_entity_poly.entity_id
_entity_poly.type
_entity_poly.pdbx_seq_one_letter_code
_entity_poly.pdbx_strand_id
1 'polypeptide(L)'
;MLSGMNVARLNFSHDTYENQKKRIDKVKALRTKHHLPVACLLDTKGPEIRLKTFKEERVTLEMGQDFCLTTRDVEGTKDIVSVTHKDLHKDIHVGSNILIDDALVGLKVVAIKGQDIHCKVENGGTISNRKGVNIPGVELSIPFMSEKDKEDLLFGIKQDVDFVAASFTRTADDIKEMKAFLKANGGEDIRIIAKIENSQGVDNIDSIIDACEGIMVARGDMGVEIPEEEVPIIQKMIIKKVIAAGKVVITATQMLDSMMKNPRPTRAETTDVANAIYDGTSAIMLSGETAAGAYPVEAVQMMAKIAKRTDCLLYTSPSPRDPKTS
;
A
#
# COMPACT_ATOMS: atom_id res chain seq x y z
N MET A 1 16.94 4.48 13.73
CA MET A 1 18.14 4.14 12.94
C MET A 1 19.01 3.10 13.63
N LEU A 2 19.60 3.37 14.81
CA LEU A 2 20.51 2.44 15.52
C LEU A 2 19.89 1.06 15.85
N SER A 3 18.58 0.95 15.80
CA SER A 3 17.83 -0.31 16.00
C SER A 3 17.73 -1.22 14.77
N GLY A 4 18.27 -0.78 13.61
CA GLY A 4 18.29 -1.60 12.38
C GLY A 4 17.44 -1.06 11.23
N MET A 5 16.92 0.18 11.30
CA MET A 5 16.19 0.82 10.20
C MET A 5 17.15 1.17 9.05
N ASN A 6 16.80 0.74 7.82
CA ASN A 6 17.56 1.01 6.61
C ASN A 6 16.83 2.00 5.67
N VAL A 7 15.51 2.07 5.75
CA VAL A 7 14.69 2.99 4.96
C VAL A 7 13.68 3.68 5.85
N ALA A 8 13.58 4.98 5.76
CA ALA A 8 12.54 5.79 6.39
C ALA A 8 11.44 6.05 5.35
N ARG A 9 10.30 5.37 5.49
CA ARG A 9 9.11 5.59 4.67
C ARG A 9 8.31 6.78 5.21
N LEU A 10 7.97 7.70 4.34
CA LEU A 10 7.14 8.87 4.62
C LEU A 10 5.84 8.74 3.82
N ASN A 11 4.72 8.53 4.52
CA ASN A 11 3.40 8.41 3.90
C ASN A 11 2.82 9.80 3.60
N PHE A 12 2.62 10.11 2.32
CA PHE A 12 2.09 11.38 1.85
C PHE A 12 0.56 11.40 1.74
N SER A 13 -0.12 10.29 2.03
CA SER A 13 -1.58 10.29 2.21
C SER A 13 -2.03 11.12 3.41
N HIS A 14 -1.11 11.37 4.35
CA HIS A 14 -1.38 12.07 5.60
C HIS A 14 -0.32 13.12 5.88
N ASP A 15 -0.70 14.12 6.73
CA ASP A 15 0.19 15.15 7.25
C ASP A 15 0.51 16.30 6.26
N THR A 16 1.21 17.31 6.73
CA THR A 16 1.57 18.51 5.99
C THR A 16 2.99 18.43 5.45
N TYR A 17 3.29 19.16 4.38
CA TYR A 17 4.65 19.26 3.83
C TYR A 17 5.67 19.77 4.87
N GLU A 18 5.26 20.65 5.77
CA GLU A 18 6.14 21.14 6.83
C GLU A 18 6.58 20.01 7.78
N ASN A 19 5.64 19.16 8.19
CA ASN A 19 5.94 18.02 9.06
C ASN A 19 6.74 16.95 8.33
N GLN A 20 6.40 16.66 7.07
CA GLN A 20 7.19 15.72 6.24
C GLN A 20 8.63 16.23 6.07
N LYS A 21 8.81 17.53 5.81
CA LYS A 21 10.15 18.13 5.74
C LYS A 21 10.94 17.97 7.03
N LYS A 22 10.33 18.26 8.18
CA LYS A 22 10.99 18.09 9.49
C LYS A 22 11.47 16.65 9.70
N ARG A 23 10.68 15.65 9.25
CA ARG A 23 11.07 14.23 9.33
C ARG A 23 12.25 13.91 8.40
N ILE A 24 12.19 14.36 7.14
CA ILE A 24 13.27 14.16 6.16
C ILE A 24 14.57 14.80 6.65
N ASP A 25 14.52 16.06 7.06
CA ASP A 25 15.69 16.78 7.58
C ASP A 25 16.32 16.03 8.77
N LYS A 26 15.47 15.50 9.69
CA LYS A 26 15.92 14.73 10.83
C LYS A 26 16.57 13.41 10.41
N VAL A 27 16.00 12.69 9.44
CA VAL A 27 16.60 11.46 8.88
C VAL A 27 17.95 11.77 8.25
N LYS A 28 18.02 12.79 7.40
CA LYS A 28 19.27 13.20 6.73
C LYS A 28 20.35 13.64 7.72
N ALA A 29 20.03 14.45 8.71
CA ALA A 29 20.96 14.87 9.75
C ALA A 29 21.51 13.67 10.57
N LEU A 30 20.64 12.73 10.93
CA LEU A 30 21.03 11.56 11.71
C LEU A 30 21.83 10.55 10.89
N ARG A 31 21.48 10.31 9.61
CA ARG A 31 22.25 9.41 8.74
C ARG A 31 23.68 9.92 8.55
N THR A 32 23.85 11.23 8.37
CA THR A 32 25.18 11.86 8.29
C THR A 32 25.94 11.75 9.61
N LYS A 33 25.29 12.12 10.73
CA LYS A 33 25.93 12.09 12.07
C LYS A 33 26.42 10.69 12.46
N HIS A 34 25.68 9.65 12.10
CA HIS A 34 25.99 8.27 12.50
C HIS A 34 26.66 7.45 11.39
N HIS A 35 26.92 8.04 10.21
CA HIS A 35 27.47 7.36 9.03
C HIS A 35 26.67 6.11 8.64
N LEU A 36 25.33 6.20 8.67
CA LEU A 36 24.42 5.11 8.34
C LEU A 36 23.76 5.34 6.97
N PRO A 37 23.74 4.34 6.09
CA PRO A 37 23.10 4.44 4.77
C PRO A 37 21.58 4.25 4.88
N VAL A 38 20.89 5.21 5.51
CA VAL A 38 19.42 5.19 5.65
C VAL A 38 18.79 6.03 4.55
N ALA A 39 17.98 5.40 3.71
CA ALA A 39 17.26 6.04 2.61
C ALA A 39 15.95 6.71 3.08
N CYS A 40 15.51 7.73 2.33
CA CYS A 40 14.18 8.32 2.43
C CYS A 40 13.31 7.81 1.28
N LEU A 41 12.15 7.24 1.60
CA LEU A 41 11.17 6.75 0.64
C LEU A 41 9.88 7.58 0.79
N LEU A 42 9.49 8.29 -0.26
CA LEU A 42 8.21 8.97 -0.38
C LEU A 42 7.16 7.98 -0.87
N ASP A 43 6.12 7.74 -0.10
CA ASP A 43 5.00 6.88 -0.48
C ASP A 43 3.81 7.75 -0.88
N THR A 44 3.44 7.70 -2.18
CA THR A 44 2.36 8.53 -2.74
C THR A 44 1.00 8.08 -2.24
N LYS A 45 0.03 8.97 -2.34
CA LYS A 45 -1.36 8.63 -2.02
C LYS A 45 -1.96 7.70 -3.08
N GLY A 46 -1.72 8.00 -4.35
CA GLY A 46 -2.28 7.27 -5.48
C GLY A 46 -3.77 7.54 -5.73
N PRO A 47 -4.33 6.86 -6.75
CA PRO A 47 -5.71 7.07 -7.22
C PRO A 47 -6.74 6.37 -6.34
N GLU A 48 -7.05 6.93 -5.18
CA GLU A 48 -8.09 6.43 -4.28
C GLU A 48 -9.47 6.99 -4.59
N ILE A 49 -10.48 6.14 -4.53
CA ILE A 49 -11.88 6.56 -4.47
C ILE A 49 -12.29 6.67 -3.00
N ARG A 50 -12.97 7.75 -2.65
CA ARG A 50 -13.48 7.96 -1.29
C ARG A 50 -14.94 8.41 -1.31
N LEU A 51 -15.65 8.06 -0.25
CA LEU A 51 -16.94 8.72 0.06
C LEU A 51 -16.69 10.20 0.34
N LYS A 52 -17.66 11.05 -0.02
CA LYS A 52 -17.70 12.44 0.44
C LYS A 52 -18.24 12.53 1.87
N THR A 53 -18.85 13.63 2.23
CA THR A 53 -19.30 13.91 3.60
C THR A 53 -20.76 13.55 3.80
N PHE A 54 -21.07 13.03 4.99
CA PHE A 54 -22.42 12.81 5.48
C PHE A 54 -22.87 13.99 6.33
N LYS A 55 -24.17 14.28 6.31
CA LYS A 55 -24.79 15.29 7.17
C LYS A 55 -24.57 15.00 8.66
N GLU A 56 -24.65 13.75 9.05
CA GLU A 56 -24.51 13.27 10.43
C GLU A 56 -23.09 12.74 10.74
N GLU A 57 -22.07 13.08 9.90
CA GLU A 57 -20.68 12.65 9.96
C GLU A 57 -20.49 11.12 9.79
N ARG A 58 -21.44 10.32 10.28
CA ARG A 58 -21.46 8.86 10.16
C ARG A 58 -22.89 8.34 10.05
N VAL A 59 -23.06 7.23 9.36
CA VAL A 59 -24.32 6.52 9.22
C VAL A 59 -24.11 5.02 9.41
N THR A 60 -25.12 4.34 9.95
CA THR A 60 -25.13 2.87 10.05
C THR A 60 -26.01 2.32 8.96
N LEU A 61 -25.47 1.39 8.18
CA LEU A 61 -26.17 0.65 7.15
C LEU A 61 -26.51 -0.75 7.66
N GLU A 62 -27.72 -1.20 7.37
CA GLU A 62 -28.19 -2.51 7.77
C GLU A 62 -28.10 -3.50 6.59
N MET A 63 -27.84 -4.78 6.86
CA MET A 63 -27.84 -5.84 5.85
C MET A 63 -29.20 -5.89 5.12
N GLY A 64 -29.14 -5.94 3.79
CA GLY A 64 -30.33 -5.95 2.94
C GLY A 64 -30.94 -4.57 2.69
N GLN A 65 -30.42 -3.49 3.26
CA GLN A 65 -30.84 -2.12 2.99
C GLN A 65 -30.50 -1.73 1.53
N ASP A 66 -31.33 -0.89 0.92
CA ASP A 66 -31.00 -0.21 -0.30
C ASP A 66 -30.13 1.01 0.01
N PHE A 67 -29.04 1.19 -0.74
CA PHE A 67 -28.12 2.31 -0.57
C PHE A 67 -27.65 2.80 -1.94
N CYS A 68 -27.49 4.10 -2.11
CA CYS A 68 -27.09 4.70 -3.37
C CYS A 68 -25.72 5.37 -3.25
N LEU A 69 -24.77 4.99 -4.10
CA LEU A 69 -23.59 5.81 -4.38
C LEU A 69 -23.87 6.68 -5.60
N THR A 70 -23.43 7.94 -5.56
CA THR A 70 -23.66 8.84 -6.70
C THR A 70 -22.40 9.63 -7.04
N THR A 71 -22.24 9.91 -8.35
CA THR A 71 -21.18 10.80 -8.84
C THR A 71 -21.61 12.27 -8.89
N ARG A 72 -22.89 12.55 -8.58
CA ARG A 72 -23.40 13.91 -8.33
C ARG A 72 -22.85 14.44 -7.01
N ASP A 73 -22.87 15.76 -6.85
CA ASP A 73 -22.47 16.40 -5.59
C ASP A 73 -23.68 16.57 -4.69
N VAL A 74 -23.88 15.64 -3.76
CA VAL A 74 -24.98 15.65 -2.78
C VAL A 74 -24.42 15.45 -1.38
N GLU A 75 -25.07 16.05 -0.39
CA GLU A 75 -24.79 15.77 1.02
C GLU A 75 -25.26 14.36 1.37
N GLY A 76 -24.37 13.56 1.96
CA GLY A 76 -24.63 12.15 2.26
C GLY A 76 -25.68 11.99 3.38
N THR A 77 -26.51 10.96 3.23
CA THR A 77 -27.52 10.52 4.20
C THR A 77 -27.43 9.00 4.40
N LYS A 78 -28.31 8.42 5.18
CA LYS A 78 -28.45 6.96 5.32
C LYS A 78 -28.87 6.24 4.04
N ASP A 79 -29.30 6.97 3.00
CA ASP A 79 -29.84 6.39 1.77
C ASP A 79 -28.95 6.64 0.54
N ILE A 80 -28.10 7.69 0.59
CA ILE A 80 -27.26 8.12 -0.54
C ILE A 80 -25.99 8.83 -0.07
N VAL A 81 -24.88 8.67 -0.80
CA VAL A 81 -23.67 9.47 -0.61
C VAL A 81 -22.92 9.65 -1.91
N SER A 82 -22.26 10.82 -2.06
CA SER A 82 -21.37 11.10 -3.19
C SER A 82 -20.03 10.39 -3.05
N VAL A 83 -19.44 10.02 -4.19
CA VAL A 83 -18.05 9.54 -4.29
C VAL A 83 -17.14 10.57 -4.96
N THR A 84 -15.83 10.44 -4.75
CA THR A 84 -14.84 11.37 -5.34
C THR A 84 -14.62 11.13 -6.83
N HIS A 85 -14.72 9.89 -7.30
CA HIS A 85 -14.53 9.55 -8.71
C HIS A 85 -15.80 9.86 -9.52
N LYS A 86 -15.72 10.88 -10.38
CA LYS A 86 -16.87 11.43 -11.13
C LYS A 86 -17.42 10.49 -12.22
N ASP A 87 -16.59 9.60 -12.72
CA ASP A 87 -16.94 8.67 -13.80
C ASP A 87 -17.20 7.23 -13.31
N LEU A 88 -17.26 7.01 -12.00
CA LEU A 88 -17.50 5.69 -11.42
C LEU A 88 -18.72 4.96 -12.00
N HIS A 89 -19.80 5.70 -12.26
CA HIS A 89 -21.02 5.16 -12.86
C HIS A 89 -20.85 4.64 -14.30
N LYS A 90 -19.73 4.98 -14.96
CA LYS A 90 -19.36 4.48 -16.30
C LYS A 90 -18.44 3.27 -16.22
N ASP A 91 -17.62 3.20 -15.19
CA ASP A 91 -16.61 2.14 -15.01
C ASP A 91 -17.24 0.87 -14.42
N ILE A 92 -18.29 1.02 -13.61
CA ILE A 92 -18.91 -0.06 -12.86
C ILE A 92 -20.11 -0.66 -13.60
N HIS A 93 -20.44 -1.91 -13.31
CA HIS A 93 -21.59 -2.61 -13.91
C HIS A 93 -22.49 -3.28 -12.85
N VAL A 94 -23.70 -3.62 -13.23
CA VAL A 94 -24.61 -4.37 -12.37
C VAL A 94 -23.97 -5.72 -12.02
N GLY A 95 -23.99 -6.04 -10.74
CA GLY A 95 -23.31 -7.23 -10.21
C GLY A 95 -21.91 -6.98 -9.66
N SER A 96 -21.32 -5.78 -9.85
CA SER A 96 -20.04 -5.44 -9.20
C SER A 96 -20.19 -5.37 -7.69
N ASN A 97 -19.13 -5.71 -6.98
CA ASN A 97 -19.01 -5.52 -5.54
C ASN A 97 -18.35 -4.16 -5.27
N ILE A 98 -18.80 -3.47 -4.24
CA ILE A 98 -18.18 -2.26 -3.73
C ILE A 98 -17.89 -2.47 -2.24
N LEU A 99 -16.67 -2.23 -1.85
CA LEU A 99 -16.19 -2.38 -0.48
C LEU A 99 -15.88 -1.01 0.11
N ILE A 100 -16.34 -0.75 1.31
CA ILE A 100 -16.17 0.54 2.00
C ILE A 100 -15.43 0.30 3.32
N ASP A 101 -14.47 1.20 3.63
CA ASP A 101 -13.72 1.19 4.89
C ASP A 101 -13.01 -0.15 5.12
N ASP A 102 -12.07 -0.48 4.22
CA ASP A 102 -11.28 -1.71 4.26
C ASP A 102 -12.16 -2.99 4.34
N ALA A 103 -13.19 -3.02 3.50
CA ALA A 103 -14.18 -4.10 3.41
C ALA A 103 -15.08 -4.30 4.65
N LEU A 104 -15.13 -3.35 5.58
CA LEU A 104 -16.05 -3.41 6.73
C LEU A 104 -17.51 -3.37 6.30
N VAL A 105 -17.83 -2.68 5.20
CA VAL A 105 -19.16 -2.66 4.60
C VAL A 105 -19.07 -3.06 3.13
N GLY A 106 -19.84 -4.09 2.75
CA GLY A 106 -19.96 -4.59 1.37
C GLY A 106 -21.28 -4.21 0.75
N LEU A 107 -21.22 -3.76 -0.50
CA LEU A 107 -22.38 -3.41 -1.31
C LEU A 107 -22.36 -4.19 -2.62
N LYS A 108 -23.54 -4.59 -3.09
CA LYS A 108 -23.74 -5.19 -4.42
C LYS A 108 -24.49 -4.23 -5.33
N VAL A 109 -23.94 -3.91 -6.49
CA VAL A 109 -24.60 -3.06 -7.48
C VAL A 109 -25.79 -3.79 -8.09
N VAL A 110 -26.99 -3.23 -7.96
CA VAL A 110 -28.25 -3.82 -8.48
C VAL A 110 -28.80 -3.05 -9.67
N ALA A 111 -28.53 -1.76 -9.81
CA ALA A 111 -28.91 -0.95 -10.96
C ALA A 111 -28.02 0.30 -11.08
N ILE A 112 -27.86 0.81 -12.30
CA ILE A 112 -27.22 2.10 -12.56
C ILE A 112 -28.22 2.96 -13.33
N LYS A 113 -28.53 4.16 -12.82
CA LYS A 113 -29.48 5.10 -13.43
C LYS A 113 -28.83 6.48 -13.54
N GLY A 114 -28.33 6.80 -14.72
CA GLY A 114 -27.55 8.01 -14.92
C GLY A 114 -26.30 8.02 -14.04
N GLN A 115 -26.19 8.97 -13.12
CA GLN A 115 -25.07 9.10 -12.17
C GLN A 115 -25.29 8.37 -10.84
N ASP A 116 -26.41 7.67 -10.67
CA ASP A 116 -26.78 7.00 -9.44
C ASP A 116 -26.54 5.49 -9.56
N ILE A 117 -25.73 4.96 -8.65
CA ILE A 117 -25.35 3.55 -8.53
C ILE A 117 -26.17 2.97 -7.37
N HIS A 118 -27.24 2.26 -7.68
CA HIS A 118 -28.09 1.63 -6.69
C HIS A 118 -27.48 0.31 -6.24
N CYS A 119 -27.34 0.17 -4.94
CA CYS A 119 -26.71 -0.98 -4.32
C CYS A 119 -27.62 -1.63 -3.27
N LYS A 120 -27.35 -2.91 -3.01
CA LYS A 120 -27.87 -3.65 -1.86
C LYS A 120 -26.74 -3.84 -0.87
N VAL A 121 -26.97 -3.56 0.40
CA VAL A 121 -25.99 -3.80 1.47
C VAL A 121 -25.89 -5.30 1.72
N GLU A 122 -24.71 -5.89 1.51
CA GLU A 122 -24.47 -7.32 1.74
C GLU A 122 -24.06 -7.60 3.18
N ASN A 123 -23.21 -6.74 3.76
CA ASN A 123 -22.91 -6.74 5.20
C ASN A 123 -23.00 -5.31 5.73
N GLY A 124 -23.76 -5.15 6.80
CA GLY A 124 -23.98 -3.85 7.42
C GLY A 124 -22.82 -3.40 8.30
N GLY A 125 -22.82 -2.11 8.61
CA GLY A 125 -21.79 -1.49 9.47
C GLY A 125 -21.93 0.01 9.52
N THR A 126 -21.11 0.66 10.34
CA THR A 126 -21.08 2.12 10.44
C THR A 126 -20.01 2.68 9.53
N ILE A 127 -20.40 3.52 8.58
CA ILE A 127 -19.49 4.27 7.70
C ILE A 127 -19.47 5.75 8.06
N SER A 128 -18.39 6.45 7.76
CA SER A 128 -18.20 7.86 8.07
C SER A 128 -17.61 8.64 6.90
N ASN A 129 -17.42 9.94 7.11
CA ASN A 129 -16.84 10.85 6.12
C ASN A 129 -15.51 10.35 5.57
N ARG A 130 -15.33 10.47 4.26
CA ARG A 130 -14.06 10.27 3.53
C ARG A 130 -13.48 8.86 3.62
N LYS A 131 -14.30 7.85 3.89
CA LYS A 131 -13.87 6.45 3.88
C LYS A 131 -13.50 5.99 2.49
N GLY A 132 -12.50 5.09 2.39
CA GLY A 132 -12.08 4.46 1.15
C GLY A 132 -13.19 3.64 0.52
N VAL A 133 -13.18 3.59 -0.80
CA VAL A 133 -14.10 2.79 -1.61
C VAL A 133 -13.28 1.96 -2.59
N ASN A 134 -13.35 0.65 -2.48
CA ASN A 134 -12.69 -0.31 -3.37
C ASN A 134 -13.72 -1.03 -4.23
N ILE A 135 -13.34 -1.34 -5.45
CA ILE A 135 -14.22 -2.02 -6.41
C ILE A 135 -13.45 -3.17 -7.06
N PRO A 136 -13.38 -4.31 -6.37
CA PRO A 136 -12.59 -5.45 -6.83
C PRO A 136 -12.94 -5.89 -8.25
N GLY A 137 -11.91 -6.13 -9.07
CA GLY A 137 -12.06 -6.66 -10.42
C GLY A 137 -12.61 -5.68 -11.46
N VAL A 138 -12.70 -4.38 -11.15
CA VAL A 138 -13.14 -3.35 -12.08
C VAL A 138 -11.98 -2.43 -12.47
N GLU A 139 -11.76 -2.27 -13.77
CA GLU A 139 -10.82 -1.28 -14.29
C GLU A 139 -11.42 0.13 -14.16
N LEU A 140 -10.73 0.98 -13.42
CA LEU A 140 -11.17 2.35 -13.16
C LEU A 140 -10.49 3.33 -14.10
N SER A 141 -11.28 4.24 -14.69
CA SER A 141 -10.81 5.31 -15.59
C SER A 141 -10.13 6.47 -14.85
N ILE A 142 -9.87 6.31 -13.55
CA ILE A 142 -9.21 7.33 -12.72
C ILE A 142 -7.73 7.47 -13.14
N PRO A 143 -7.23 8.70 -13.37
CA PRO A 143 -5.82 8.93 -13.67
C PRO A 143 -4.90 8.36 -12.60
N PHE A 144 -3.78 7.77 -13.02
CA PHE A 144 -2.82 7.16 -12.09
C PHE A 144 -2.21 8.20 -11.14
N MET A 145 -1.76 9.34 -11.65
CA MET A 145 -1.25 10.43 -10.83
C MET A 145 -2.30 11.54 -10.71
N SER A 146 -2.75 11.82 -9.50
CA SER A 146 -3.54 13.00 -9.18
C SER A 146 -2.66 14.26 -9.19
N GLU A 147 -3.27 15.47 -9.23
CA GLU A 147 -2.52 16.71 -9.05
C GLU A 147 -1.78 16.75 -7.70
N LYS A 148 -2.38 16.18 -6.66
CA LYS A 148 -1.74 16.04 -5.36
C LYS A 148 -0.49 15.15 -5.41
N ASP A 149 -0.54 14.03 -6.12
CA ASP A 149 0.63 13.16 -6.29
C ASP A 149 1.75 13.89 -7.04
N LYS A 150 1.43 14.69 -8.05
CA LYS A 150 2.40 15.52 -8.77
C LYS A 150 3.06 16.56 -7.85
N GLU A 151 2.27 17.24 -7.00
CA GLU A 151 2.80 18.16 -6.00
C GLU A 151 3.70 17.45 -5.00
N ASP A 152 3.31 16.26 -4.53
CA ASP A 152 4.10 15.43 -3.62
C ASP A 152 5.44 15.00 -4.24
N LEU A 153 5.43 14.62 -5.52
CA LEU A 153 6.64 14.27 -6.26
C LEU A 153 7.57 15.49 -6.42
N LEU A 154 7.05 16.66 -6.76
CA LEU A 154 7.83 17.90 -6.82
C LEU A 154 8.45 18.25 -5.47
N PHE A 155 7.70 18.06 -4.40
CA PHE A 155 8.24 18.21 -3.04
C PHE A 155 9.33 17.18 -2.76
N GLY A 156 9.13 15.91 -3.14
CA GLY A 156 10.12 14.85 -3.01
C GLY A 156 11.43 15.15 -3.72
N ILE A 157 11.35 15.62 -4.97
CA ILE A 157 12.50 16.07 -5.76
C ILE A 157 13.25 17.19 -5.02
N LYS A 158 12.53 18.22 -4.57
CA LYS A 158 13.13 19.33 -3.81
C LYS A 158 13.77 18.87 -2.49
N GLN A 159 13.23 17.84 -1.87
CA GLN A 159 13.78 17.26 -0.64
C GLN A 159 14.82 16.18 -0.92
N ASP A 160 15.16 15.88 -2.18
CA ASP A 160 16.16 14.89 -2.57
C ASP A 160 15.91 13.56 -1.83
N VAL A 161 14.72 12.96 -2.08
CA VAL A 161 14.38 11.64 -1.58
C VAL A 161 15.03 10.57 -2.46
N ASP A 162 15.35 9.43 -1.87
CA ASP A 162 16.07 8.36 -2.56
C ASP A 162 15.12 7.46 -3.39
N PHE A 163 13.88 7.29 -2.90
CA PHE A 163 12.86 6.42 -3.52
C PHE A 163 11.48 7.07 -3.52
N VAL A 164 10.67 6.66 -4.48
CA VAL A 164 9.21 6.87 -4.49
C VAL A 164 8.53 5.51 -4.52
N ALA A 165 7.58 5.27 -3.61
CA ALA A 165 6.65 4.15 -3.69
C ALA A 165 5.38 4.62 -4.40
N ALA A 166 5.10 4.01 -5.55
CA ALA A 166 4.01 4.36 -6.45
C ALA A 166 2.75 3.57 -6.08
N SER A 167 1.83 4.18 -5.34
CA SER A 167 0.62 3.53 -4.85
C SER A 167 -0.36 3.20 -5.97
N PHE A 168 -1.05 2.06 -5.81
CA PHE A 168 -2.07 1.57 -6.73
C PHE A 168 -1.59 1.42 -8.18
N THR A 169 -0.35 0.99 -8.38
CA THR A 169 0.19 0.68 -9.72
C THR A 169 -0.62 -0.44 -10.36
N ARG A 170 -1.11 -0.21 -11.58
CA ARG A 170 -1.96 -1.13 -12.35
C ARG A 170 -1.24 -1.68 -13.57
N THR A 171 -0.39 -0.86 -14.19
CA THR A 171 0.27 -1.17 -15.46
C THR A 171 1.71 -0.64 -15.52
N ALA A 172 2.49 -1.13 -16.50
CA ALA A 172 3.80 -0.57 -16.79
C ALA A 172 3.75 0.89 -17.25
N ASP A 173 2.64 1.32 -17.86
CA ASP A 173 2.49 2.68 -18.36
C ASP A 173 2.30 3.67 -17.20
N ASP A 174 1.68 3.27 -16.10
CA ASP A 174 1.63 4.06 -14.86
C ASP A 174 3.05 4.40 -14.37
N ILE A 175 3.96 3.42 -14.38
CA ILE A 175 5.36 3.63 -13.99
C ILE A 175 6.11 4.51 -14.99
N LYS A 176 5.88 4.32 -16.28
CA LYS A 176 6.50 5.16 -17.32
C LYS A 176 6.03 6.61 -17.21
N GLU A 177 4.74 6.84 -16.93
CA GLU A 177 4.17 8.17 -16.68
C GLU A 177 4.89 8.86 -15.52
N MET A 178 5.02 8.16 -14.37
CA MET A 178 5.72 8.69 -13.21
C MET A 178 7.20 8.97 -13.50
N LYS A 179 7.91 8.06 -14.19
CA LYS A 179 9.32 8.25 -14.60
C LYS A 179 9.48 9.48 -15.50
N ALA A 180 8.59 9.65 -16.48
CA ALA A 180 8.60 10.81 -17.34
C ALA A 180 8.40 12.13 -16.59
N PHE A 181 7.47 12.13 -15.62
CA PHE A 181 7.22 13.27 -14.76
C PHE A 181 8.44 13.61 -13.88
N LEU A 182 9.03 12.62 -13.21
CA LEU A 182 10.24 12.81 -12.39
C LEU A 182 11.39 13.36 -13.25
N LYS A 183 11.66 12.77 -14.40
CA LYS A 183 12.72 13.21 -15.31
C LYS A 183 12.51 14.64 -15.79
N ALA A 184 11.28 15.00 -16.17
CA ALA A 184 10.95 16.35 -16.64
C ALA A 184 11.14 17.43 -15.57
N ASN A 185 11.17 17.04 -14.27
CA ASN A 185 11.31 17.94 -13.14
C ASN A 185 12.64 17.79 -12.37
N GLY A 186 13.64 17.09 -12.94
CA GLY A 186 14.97 16.96 -12.36
C GLY A 186 15.09 15.89 -11.27
N GLY A 187 14.18 14.93 -11.23
CA GLY A 187 14.17 13.78 -10.31
C GLY A 187 14.52 12.45 -10.98
N GLU A 188 15.34 12.46 -12.04
CA GLU A 188 15.67 11.26 -12.81
C GLU A 188 16.44 10.19 -12.03
N ASP A 189 17.12 10.57 -10.95
CA ASP A 189 17.86 9.67 -10.07
C ASP A 189 16.99 8.99 -9.00
N ILE A 190 15.75 9.45 -8.82
CA ILE A 190 14.81 8.87 -7.86
C ILE A 190 14.30 7.53 -8.39
N ARG A 191 14.47 6.48 -7.59
CA ARG A 191 14.08 5.13 -7.96
C ARG A 191 12.62 4.85 -7.58
N ILE A 192 11.88 4.17 -8.47
CA ILE A 192 10.46 3.86 -8.24
C ILE A 192 10.29 2.43 -7.76
N ILE A 193 9.57 2.29 -6.64
CA ILE A 193 9.06 1.03 -6.11
C ILE A 193 7.57 0.98 -6.42
N ALA A 194 7.14 0.11 -7.33
CA ALA A 194 5.73 -0.06 -7.66
C ALA A 194 5.02 -0.83 -6.54
N LYS A 195 3.90 -0.30 -6.05
CA LYS A 195 3.08 -0.97 -5.04
C LYS A 195 1.99 -1.79 -5.73
N ILE A 196 1.96 -3.07 -5.44
CA ILE A 196 0.95 -4.01 -5.95
C ILE A 196 -0.12 -4.15 -4.88
N GLU A 197 -1.29 -3.58 -5.16
CA GLU A 197 -2.40 -3.38 -4.23
C GLU A 197 -3.75 -3.82 -4.78
N ASN A 198 -3.80 -4.25 -6.05
CA ASN A 198 -5.02 -4.60 -6.76
C ASN A 198 -4.79 -5.77 -7.74
N SER A 199 -5.88 -6.38 -8.22
CA SER A 199 -5.83 -7.50 -9.15
C SER A 199 -5.17 -7.14 -10.49
N GLN A 200 -5.44 -5.95 -11.04
CA GLN A 200 -4.86 -5.50 -12.31
C GLN A 200 -3.32 -5.41 -12.22
N GLY A 201 -2.78 -4.93 -11.09
CA GLY A 201 -1.33 -4.91 -10.83
C GLY A 201 -0.71 -6.31 -10.74
N VAL A 202 -1.46 -7.28 -10.19
CA VAL A 202 -1.03 -8.68 -10.15
C VAL A 202 -1.03 -9.29 -11.56
N ASP A 203 -2.05 -9.05 -12.36
CA ASP A 203 -2.15 -9.56 -13.73
C ASP A 203 -1.05 -9.00 -14.64
N ASN A 204 -0.67 -7.74 -14.44
CA ASN A 204 0.36 -7.05 -15.21
C ASN A 204 1.76 -7.10 -14.58
N ILE A 205 1.98 -7.95 -13.57
CA ILE A 205 3.17 -7.94 -12.72
C ILE A 205 4.49 -8.00 -13.52
N ASP A 206 4.58 -8.82 -14.55
CA ASP A 206 5.81 -8.99 -15.31
C ASP A 206 6.22 -7.69 -16.02
N SER A 207 5.28 -7.02 -16.68
CA SER A 207 5.51 -5.74 -17.34
C SER A 207 5.82 -4.60 -16.37
N ILE A 208 5.20 -4.62 -15.17
CA ILE A 208 5.48 -3.65 -14.11
C ILE A 208 6.89 -3.86 -13.55
N ILE A 209 7.29 -5.11 -13.31
CA ILE A 209 8.65 -5.45 -12.87
C ILE A 209 9.67 -4.88 -13.85
N ASP A 210 9.46 -5.05 -15.15
CA ASP A 210 10.38 -4.53 -16.16
C ASP A 210 10.50 -3.01 -16.13
N ALA A 211 9.40 -2.31 -15.82
CA ALA A 211 9.32 -0.85 -15.86
C ALA A 211 9.88 -0.13 -14.62
N CYS A 212 9.95 -0.77 -13.44
CA CYS A 212 10.33 -0.14 -12.16
C CYS A 212 11.66 -0.67 -11.61
N GLU A 213 12.16 -0.09 -10.51
CA GLU A 213 13.39 -0.53 -9.83
C GLU A 213 13.11 -1.55 -8.72
N GLY A 214 11.87 -1.69 -8.30
CA GLY A 214 11.46 -2.68 -7.31
C GLY A 214 9.95 -2.72 -7.12
N ILE A 215 9.49 -3.71 -6.36
CA ILE A 215 8.07 -3.95 -6.05
C ILE A 215 7.85 -3.88 -4.54
N MET A 216 6.71 -3.35 -4.13
CA MET A 216 6.18 -3.51 -2.77
C MET A 216 4.91 -4.35 -2.82
N VAL A 217 4.92 -5.48 -2.13
CA VAL A 217 3.73 -6.29 -1.89
C VAL A 217 2.97 -5.66 -0.72
N ALA A 218 1.97 -4.84 -1.01
CA ALA A 218 1.20 -4.10 -0.02
C ALA A 218 -0.04 -4.90 0.39
N ARG A 219 0.18 -5.85 1.30
CA ARG A 219 -0.79 -6.90 1.64
C ARG A 219 -2.11 -6.39 2.22
N GLY A 220 -2.11 -5.22 2.87
CA GLY A 220 -3.32 -4.62 3.43
C GLY A 220 -4.34 -4.28 2.34
N ASP A 221 -3.95 -3.39 1.42
CA ASP A 221 -4.82 -2.96 0.32
C ASP A 221 -5.09 -4.11 -0.65
N MET A 222 -4.08 -4.97 -0.91
CA MET A 222 -4.24 -6.16 -1.72
C MET A 222 -5.33 -7.10 -1.17
N GLY A 223 -5.37 -7.34 0.15
CA GLY A 223 -6.37 -8.22 0.78
C GLY A 223 -7.79 -7.63 0.80
N VAL A 224 -7.96 -6.34 0.49
CA VAL A 224 -9.28 -5.74 0.25
C VAL A 224 -9.77 -6.06 -1.17
N GLU A 225 -8.85 -6.11 -2.14
CA GLU A 225 -9.16 -6.28 -3.57
C GLU A 225 -9.18 -7.76 -4.02
N ILE A 226 -8.44 -8.61 -3.32
CA ILE A 226 -8.18 -10.02 -3.67
C ILE A 226 -8.60 -10.88 -2.48
N PRO A 227 -9.15 -12.10 -2.69
CA PRO A 227 -9.46 -13.01 -1.59
C PRO A 227 -8.25 -13.24 -0.68
N GLU A 228 -8.47 -13.17 0.64
CA GLU A 228 -7.40 -13.21 1.64
C GLU A 228 -6.53 -14.47 1.53
N GLU A 229 -7.11 -15.60 1.15
CA GLU A 229 -6.40 -16.88 0.95
C GLU A 229 -5.43 -16.87 -0.23
N GLU A 230 -5.64 -15.99 -1.21
CA GLU A 230 -4.77 -15.85 -2.39
C GLU A 230 -3.56 -14.96 -2.10
N VAL A 231 -3.64 -14.05 -1.14
CA VAL A 231 -2.57 -13.08 -0.84
C VAL A 231 -1.23 -13.75 -0.55
N PRO A 232 -1.11 -14.81 0.25
CA PRO A 232 0.15 -15.49 0.49
C PRO A 232 0.74 -16.16 -0.75
N ILE A 233 -0.11 -16.66 -1.65
CA ILE A 233 0.29 -17.30 -2.91
C ILE A 233 0.86 -16.23 -3.86
N ILE A 234 0.15 -15.12 -4.00
CA ILE A 234 0.54 -13.98 -4.82
C ILE A 234 1.84 -13.36 -4.30
N GLN A 235 1.98 -13.17 -2.97
CA GLN A 235 3.21 -12.69 -2.35
C GLN A 235 4.41 -13.53 -2.76
N LYS A 236 4.33 -14.85 -2.63
CA LYS A 236 5.42 -15.77 -3.00
C LYS A 236 5.74 -15.72 -4.50
N MET A 237 4.72 -15.63 -5.34
CA MET A 237 4.88 -15.52 -6.79
C MET A 237 5.59 -14.21 -7.16
N ILE A 238 5.17 -13.06 -6.59
CA ILE A 238 5.76 -11.74 -6.83
C ILE A 238 7.23 -11.74 -6.36
N ILE A 239 7.51 -12.17 -5.12
CA ILE A 239 8.88 -12.21 -4.59
C ILE A 239 9.80 -13.02 -5.54
N LYS A 240 9.37 -14.20 -5.95
CA LYS A 240 10.14 -15.05 -6.86
C LYS A 240 10.43 -14.37 -8.20
N LYS A 241 9.44 -13.73 -8.82
CA LYS A 241 9.59 -13.04 -10.11
C LYS A 241 10.52 -11.83 -9.99
N VAL A 242 10.37 -11.02 -8.95
CA VAL A 242 11.19 -9.82 -8.75
C VAL A 242 12.66 -10.16 -8.51
N ILE A 243 12.93 -11.20 -7.72
CA ILE A 243 14.30 -11.68 -7.49
C ILE A 243 14.90 -12.25 -8.78
N ALA A 244 14.14 -13.02 -9.56
CA ALA A 244 14.60 -13.55 -10.84
C ALA A 244 14.96 -12.43 -11.84
N ALA A 245 14.29 -11.27 -11.75
CA ALA A 245 14.60 -10.07 -12.51
C ALA A 245 15.78 -9.25 -11.95
N GLY A 246 16.39 -9.68 -10.84
CA GLY A 246 17.50 -8.96 -10.18
C GLY A 246 17.09 -7.64 -9.53
N LYS A 247 15.81 -7.49 -9.16
CA LYS A 247 15.25 -6.27 -8.57
C LYS A 247 14.93 -6.47 -7.10
N VAL A 248 14.59 -5.36 -6.40
CA VAL A 248 14.27 -5.40 -4.98
C VAL A 248 12.78 -5.60 -4.74
N VAL A 249 12.43 -6.36 -3.70
CA VAL A 249 11.05 -6.55 -3.27
C VAL A 249 10.89 -6.23 -1.78
N ILE A 250 9.83 -5.50 -1.45
CA ILE A 250 9.47 -5.13 -0.09
C ILE A 250 8.18 -5.86 0.27
N THR A 251 8.18 -6.62 1.38
CA THR A 251 6.95 -7.18 1.95
C THR A 251 6.43 -6.23 3.03
N ALA A 252 5.18 -5.79 2.89
CA ALA A 252 4.61 -4.71 3.67
C ALA A 252 3.26 -5.07 4.31
N THR A 253 2.93 -4.33 5.35
CA THR A 253 1.69 -4.33 6.13
C THR A 253 1.46 -5.55 7.01
N GLN A 254 0.95 -5.29 8.22
CA GLN A 254 0.57 -6.31 9.22
C GLN A 254 1.70 -7.29 9.58
N MET A 255 2.95 -6.82 9.55
CA MET A 255 4.12 -7.67 9.84
C MET A 255 4.25 -7.97 11.34
N LEU A 256 4.13 -6.94 12.19
CA LEU A 256 4.17 -7.04 13.64
C LEU A 256 3.03 -6.21 14.27
N ASP A 257 1.83 -6.25 13.70
CA ASP A 257 0.71 -5.37 14.02
C ASP A 257 0.34 -5.36 15.51
N SER A 258 0.41 -6.51 16.19
CA SER A 258 0.16 -6.60 17.63
C SER A 258 1.10 -5.71 18.46
N MET A 259 2.28 -5.35 17.92
CA MET A 259 3.22 -4.43 18.57
C MET A 259 2.78 -2.96 18.50
N MET A 260 1.67 -2.65 17.85
CA MET A 260 0.98 -1.38 18.06
C MET A 260 0.64 -1.15 19.55
N LYS A 261 0.29 -2.20 20.26
CA LYS A 261 -0.20 -2.17 21.65
C LYS A 261 0.62 -3.02 22.62
N ASN A 262 1.36 -4.00 22.12
CA ASN A 262 2.08 -4.98 22.94
C ASN A 262 3.60 -4.86 22.75
N PRO A 263 4.42 -5.08 23.79
CA PRO A 263 5.88 -5.00 23.70
C PRO A 263 6.52 -6.18 22.97
N ARG A 264 5.75 -7.19 22.58
CA ARG A 264 6.19 -8.38 21.85
C ARG A 264 5.16 -8.79 20.82
N PRO A 265 5.60 -9.31 19.66
CA PRO A 265 4.70 -9.81 18.64
C PRO A 265 4.11 -11.15 19.02
N THR A 266 3.08 -11.57 18.31
CA THR A 266 2.58 -12.94 18.33
C THR A 266 3.57 -13.89 17.67
N ARG A 267 3.40 -15.21 17.90
CA ARG A 267 4.20 -16.23 17.20
C ARG A 267 3.88 -16.28 15.71
N ALA A 268 2.63 -16.04 15.33
CA ALA A 268 2.20 -15.98 13.94
C ALA A 268 2.92 -14.85 13.17
N GLU A 269 2.97 -13.64 13.74
CA GLU A 269 3.67 -12.50 13.16
C GLU A 269 5.18 -12.74 13.03
N THR A 270 5.81 -13.32 14.05
CA THR A 270 7.23 -13.70 13.99
C THR A 270 7.48 -14.69 12.86
N THR A 271 6.57 -15.66 12.66
CA THR A 271 6.66 -16.65 11.58
C THR A 271 6.43 -15.99 10.21
N ASP A 272 5.49 -15.06 10.11
CA ASP A 272 5.21 -14.34 8.87
C ASP A 272 6.44 -13.54 8.39
N VAL A 273 7.06 -12.77 9.30
CA VAL A 273 8.32 -12.05 9.00
C VAL A 273 9.41 -13.01 8.54
N ALA A 274 9.62 -14.12 9.26
CA ALA A 274 10.62 -15.11 8.89
C ALA A 274 10.33 -15.74 7.52
N ASN A 275 9.07 -16.08 7.24
CA ASN A 275 8.67 -16.66 5.95
C ASN A 275 8.91 -15.70 4.79
N ALA A 276 8.58 -14.41 4.93
CA ALA A 276 8.89 -13.42 3.90
C ALA A 276 10.38 -13.39 3.55
N ILE A 277 11.25 -13.52 4.56
CA ILE A 277 12.70 -13.57 4.37
C ILE A 277 13.13 -14.89 3.71
N TYR A 278 12.57 -16.04 4.13
CA TYR A 278 12.82 -17.33 3.49
C TYR A 278 12.37 -17.35 2.02
N ASP A 279 11.30 -16.64 1.69
CA ASP A 279 10.84 -16.46 0.31
C ASP A 279 11.79 -15.57 -0.53
N GLY A 280 12.71 -14.84 0.15
CA GLY A 280 13.74 -14.03 -0.47
C GLY A 280 13.42 -12.53 -0.55
N THR A 281 12.46 -12.01 0.23
CA THR A 281 12.19 -10.57 0.22
C THR A 281 13.44 -9.75 0.52
N SER A 282 13.65 -8.65 -0.21
CA SER A 282 14.82 -7.79 -0.03
C SER A 282 14.69 -6.87 1.18
N ALA A 283 13.45 -6.52 1.54
CA ALA A 283 13.13 -5.68 2.70
C ALA A 283 11.76 -6.04 3.28
N ILE A 284 11.57 -5.72 4.55
CA ILE A 284 10.33 -5.88 5.31
C ILE A 284 9.95 -4.53 5.90
N MET A 285 8.66 -4.20 5.90
CA MET A 285 8.17 -2.88 6.28
C MET A 285 7.27 -2.93 7.51
N LEU A 286 7.52 -2.02 8.45
CA LEU A 286 6.61 -1.66 9.52
C LEU A 286 5.81 -0.41 9.11
N SER A 287 4.54 -0.35 9.47
CA SER A 287 3.63 0.76 9.20
C SER A 287 3.18 1.43 10.50
N GLY A 288 2.00 1.09 10.97
CA GLY A 288 1.41 1.61 12.21
C GLY A 288 2.30 1.37 13.42
N GLU A 289 3.00 0.25 13.47
CA GLU A 289 3.88 -0.18 14.57
C GLU A 289 4.94 0.90 14.90
N THR A 290 5.42 1.63 13.88
CA THR A 290 6.40 2.71 14.05
C THR A 290 5.81 4.11 13.93
N ALA A 291 4.65 4.27 13.30
CA ALA A 291 4.01 5.57 13.07
C ALA A 291 3.13 6.02 14.24
N ALA A 292 2.39 5.08 14.86
CA ALA A 292 1.40 5.36 15.90
C ALA A 292 1.44 4.34 17.06
N GLY A 293 2.27 3.30 16.97
CA GLY A 293 2.37 2.26 17.99
C GLY A 293 3.01 2.75 19.28
N ALA A 294 2.72 2.05 20.36
CA ALA A 294 3.29 2.33 21.68
C ALA A 294 4.75 1.88 21.82
N TYR A 295 5.24 0.98 20.93
CA TYR A 295 6.56 0.35 21.02
C TYR A 295 7.36 0.46 19.71
N PRO A 296 7.56 1.67 19.14
CA PRO A 296 8.13 1.83 17.79
C PRO A 296 9.59 1.37 17.70
N VAL A 297 10.38 1.57 18.74
CA VAL A 297 11.82 1.18 18.76
C VAL A 297 11.93 -0.34 18.90
N GLU A 298 11.15 -0.92 19.80
CA GLU A 298 11.09 -2.35 20.06
C GLU A 298 10.60 -3.14 18.83
N ALA A 299 9.65 -2.59 18.08
CA ALA A 299 9.17 -3.17 16.82
C ALA A 299 10.29 -3.25 15.78
N VAL A 300 11.06 -2.17 15.58
CA VAL A 300 12.23 -2.18 14.68
C VAL A 300 13.29 -3.17 15.17
N GLN A 301 13.57 -3.20 16.48
CA GLN A 301 14.54 -4.13 17.06
C GLN A 301 14.11 -5.59 16.87
N MET A 302 12.83 -5.88 17.06
CA MET A 302 12.28 -7.23 16.88
C MET A 302 12.37 -7.65 15.42
N MET A 303 11.94 -6.79 14.50
CA MET A 303 12.04 -7.00 13.06
C MET A 303 13.49 -7.33 12.66
N ALA A 304 14.45 -6.51 13.09
CA ALA A 304 15.87 -6.71 12.82
C ALA A 304 16.43 -8.02 13.41
N LYS A 305 15.96 -8.41 14.60
CA LYS A 305 16.36 -9.68 15.23
C LYS A 305 15.86 -10.90 14.45
N ILE A 306 14.59 -10.86 14.00
CA ILE A 306 14.02 -11.95 13.20
C ILE A 306 14.77 -12.04 11.88
N ALA A 307 14.97 -10.91 11.19
CA ALA A 307 15.70 -10.88 9.92
C ALA A 307 17.10 -11.47 10.05
N LYS A 308 17.89 -10.96 10.98
CA LYS A 308 19.26 -11.44 11.20
C LYS A 308 19.32 -12.95 11.53
N ARG A 309 18.36 -13.46 12.31
CA ARG A 309 18.34 -14.87 12.67
C ARG A 309 17.95 -15.76 11.49
N THR A 310 17.00 -15.30 10.68
CA THR A 310 16.52 -16.02 9.49
C THR A 310 17.58 -16.08 8.41
N ASP A 311 18.22 -14.95 8.09
CA ASP A 311 19.34 -14.88 7.14
C ASP A 311 20.49 -15.82 7.52
N CYS A 312 20.83 -15.88 8.79
CA CYS A 312 21.90 -16.76 9.27
C CYS A 312 21.60 -18.24 8.95
N LEU A 313 20.34 -18.66 9.00
CA LEU A 313 19.96 -20.03 8.66
C LEU A 313 19.98 -20.30 7.15
N LEU A 314 19.62 -19.30 6.33
CA LEU A 314 19.69 -19.43 4.87
C LEU A 314 21.12 -19.67 4.37
N TYR A 315 22.10 -18.96 4.94
CA TYR A 315 23.51 -19.08 4.56
C TYR A 315 24.25 -20.24 5.22
N THR A 316 23.74 -20.79 6.32
CA THR A 316 24.37 -21.90 7.06
C THR A 316 23.75 -23.27 6.73
N SER A 317 22.63 -23.33 6.01
CA SER A 317 22.10 -24.61 5.52
C SER A 317 22.99 -25.12 4.39
N PRO A 318 23.53 -26.37 4.47
CA PRO A 318 24.34 -26.92 3.40
C PRO A 318 23.51 -26.96 2.11
N SER A 319 24.07 -26.39 1.04
CA SER A 319 23.49 -26.50 -0.29
C SER A 319 23.39 -27.98 -0.68
N PRO A 320 22.35 -28.43 -1.38
CA PRO A 320 22.31 -29.76 -1.97
C PRO A 320 23.48 -30.03 -2.93
N ARG A 321 24.23 -28.98 -3.31
CA ARG A 321 25.42 -29.05 -4.16
C ARG A 321 26.73 -29.05 -3.37
N ASP A 322 26.70 -28.85 -2.07
CA ASP A 322 27.92 -28.92 -1.26
C ASP A 322 28.37 -30.37 -1.22
N PRO A 323 29.65 -30.66 -1.53
CA PRO A 323 30.16 -32.02 -1.50
C PRO A 323 29.97 -32.51 -0.06
N LYS A 324 29.33 -33.68 0.09
CA LYS A 324 29.26 -34.38 1.37
C LYS A 324 30.70 -34.61 1.83
N THR A 325 31.10 -33.86 2.86
CA THR A 325 32.32 -34.19 3.60
C THR A 325 32.03 -35.50 4.32
N SER A 326 32.60 -36.59 3.76
CA SER A 326 32.66 -37.90 4.38
C SER A 326 33.60 -37.90 5.59
#